data_b31e1c8ab0beddd061d585d010898680
#
_entry.id   b31e1c8ab0beddd061d585d010898680
#
_cell.length_a   1.000
_cell.length_b   1.000
_cell.length_c   1.000
_cell.angle_alpha   90.00
_cell.angle_beta   90.00
_cell.angle_gamma   90.00
#
_symmetry.space_group_name_H-M   'P 1'
#
loop_
_entity.id
_entity.type
_entity.pdbx_description
1 polymer ?
#
loop_
_entity_poly.entity_id
_entity_poly.type
_entity_poly.pdbx_seq_one_letter_code
_entity_poly.pdbx_strand_id
1 'polypeptide(L)'
;TLSHGAGILIGIIGGGYLLLAAMKSGNAWAAGGMWLYLFGMLSSYISSTWYHASKPSPHREVLRKFDHASIYLHIAGSYSPIMLTVLREVGGWGWGILSFVWLCALAGIILCFGNLKEHSNLETLCYIAMGCSIFVGFKPLCQHVPPVFIYWLIGEGVSYITGAVFY
;
A
#
# COMPACT_ATOMS: atom_id res chain seq x y z
N THR A 1 -12.99 -9.83 -8.88
CA THR A 1 -13.04 -8.94 -10.08
C THR A 1 -13.96 -7.74 -9.86
N LEU A 2 -15.23 -7.93 -9.54
CA LEU A 2 -16.18 -6.81 -9.38
C LEU A 2 -15.80 -5.87 -8.23
N SER A 3 -15.39 -6.40 -7.08
CA SER A 3 -14.96 -5.61 -5.93
C SER A 3 -13.73 -4.75 -6.23
N HIS A 4 -12.72 -5.32 -6.87
CA HIS A 4 -11.51 -4.57 -7.26
C HIS A 4 -11.80 -3.57 -8.39
N GLY A 5 -12.68 -3.92 -9.34
CA GLY A 5 -13.14 -2.98 -10.36
C GLY A 5 -13.87 -1.76 -9.75
N ALA A 6 -14.74 -1.98 -8.77
CA ALA A 6 -15.34 -0.90 -8.00
C ALA A 6 -14.29 -0.09 -7.22
N GLY A 7 -13.27 -0.77 -6.67
CA GLY A 7 -12.14 -0.13 -6.00
C GLY A 7 -11.35 0.83 -6.89
N ILE A 8 -11.20 0.52 -8.19
CA ILE A 8 -10.57 1.43 -9.16
C ILE A 8 -11.36 2.74 -9.27
N LEU A 9 -12.70 2.65 -9.42
CA LEU A 9 -13.55 3.84 -9.54
C LEU A 9 -13.53 4.68 -8.26
N ILE A 10 -13.67 4.05 -7.10
CA ILE A 10 -13.59 4.73 -5.78
C ILE A 10 -12.22 5.37 -5.62
N GLY A 11 -11.15 4.66 -6.01
CA GLY A 11 -9.79 5.15 -5.93
C GLY A 11 -9.53 6.37 -6.82
N ILE A 12 -10.03 6.35 -8.06
CA ILE A 12 -9.89 7.49 -8.97
C ILE A 12 -10.66 8.69 -8.43
N ILE A 13 -11.89 8.51 -8.00
CA ILE A 13 -12.75 9.61 -7.54
C ILE A 13 -12.27 10.12 -6.17
N GLY A 14 -12.24 9.26 -5.17
CA GLY A 14 -11.88 9.62 -3.79
C GLY A 14 -10.40 9.99 -3.65
N GLY A 15 -9.52 9.17 -4.19
CA GLY A 15 -8.08 9.43 -4.16
C GLY A 15 -7.69 10.62 -5.03
N GLY A 16 -8.34 10.81 -6.19
CA GLY A 16 -8.16 12.00 -7.01
C GLY A 16 -8.59 13.27 -6.28
N TYR A 17 -9.71 13.24 -5.56
CA TYR A 17 -10.15 14.35 -4.71
C TYR A 17 -9.11 14.68 -3.62
N LEU A 18 -8.62 13.66 -2.91
CA LEU A 18 -7.60 13.83 -1.87
C LEU A 18 -6.28 14.37 -2.43
N LEU A 19 -5.88 13.89 -3.61
CA LEU A 19 -4.69 14.42 -4.30
C LEU A 19 -4.85 15.90 -4.66
N LEU A 20 -6.00 16.28 -5.22
CA LEU A 20 -6.29 17.67 -5.54
C LEU A 20 -6.29 18.56 -4.28
N ALA A 21 -6.84 18.06 -3.17
CA ALA A 21 -6.79 18.75 -1.88
C ALA A 21 -5.35 18.93 -1.38
N ALA A 22 -4.53 17.87 -1.48
CA ALA A 22 -3.12 17.92 -1.11
C ALA A 22 -2.33 18.92 -1.99
N MET A 23 -2.58 18.94 -3.30
CA MET A 23 -1.96 19.90 -4.21
C MET A 23 -2.37 21.35 -3.90
N LYS A 24 -3.65 21.57 -3.60
CA LYS A 24 -4.17 22.91 -3.23
C LYS A 24 -3.64 23.41 -1.87
N SER A 25 -3.22 22.53 -0.98
CA SER A 25 -2.62 22.91 0.30
C SER A 25 -1.26 23.58 0.18
N GLY A 26 -0.62 23.53 -1.00
CA GLY A 26 0.73 24.01 -1.23
C GLY A 26 1.84 23.16 -0.58
N ASN A 27 1.47 22.04 0.08
CA ASN A 27 2.43 21.14 0.70
C ASN A 27 2.88 20.06 -0.32
N ALA A 28 4.08 20.24 -0.88
CA ALA A 28 4.65 19.32 -1.86
C ALA A 28 4.80 17.87 -1.32
N TRP A 29 5.05 17.70 -0.02
CA TRP A 29 5.17 16.39 0.60
C TRP A 29 3.82 15.69 0.72
N ALA A 30 2.76 16.44 0.99
CA ALA A 30 1.40 15.89 0.98
C ALA A 30 0.99 15.45 -0.43
N ALA A 31 1.26 16.27 -1.43
CA ALA A 31 1.00 15.94 -2.82
C ALA A 31 1.82 14.72 -3.29
N GLY A 32 3.12 14.68 -2.98
CA GLY A 32 3.99 13.55 -3.30
C GLY A 32 3.56 12.25 -2.62
N GLY A 33 3.22 12.31 -1.33
CA GLY A 33 2.69 11.17 -0.59
C GLY A 33 1.39 10.62 -1.17
N MET A 34 0.46 11.50 -1.54
CA MET A 34 -0.80 11.11 -2.17
C MET A 34 -0.60 10.53 -3.58
N TRP A 35 0.36 11.02 -4.35
CA TRP A 35 0.74 10.40 -5.63
C TRP A 35 1.23 8.96 -5.45
N LEU A 36 2.13 8.73 -4.49
CA LEU A 36 2.65 7.40 -4.18
C LEU A 36 1.54 6.45 -3.70
N TYR A 37 0.62 6.96 -2.87
CA TYR A 37 -0.56 6.21 -2.43
C TYR A 37 -1.44 5.80 -3.61
N LEU A 38 -1.84 6.75 -4.46
CA LEU A 38 -2.68 6.48 -5.62
C LEU A 38 -2.02 5.52 -6.60
N PHE A 39 -0.74 5.70 -6.85
CA PHE A 39 0.03 4.80 -7.72
C PHE A 39 0.01 3.36 -7.19
N GLY A 40 0.28 3.15 -5.91
CA GLY A 40 0.26 1.82 -5.29
C GLY A 40 -1.14 1.20 -5.31
N MET A 41 -2.15 1.94 -4.89
CA MET A 41 -3.54 1.49 -4.84
C MET A 41 -4.09 1.14 -6.22
N LEU A 42 -3.93 2.02 -7.20
CA LEU A 42 -4.43 1.77 -8.57
C LEU A 42 -3.66 0.62 -9.23
N SER A 43 -2.34 0.53 -9.03
CA SER A 43 -1.55 -0.62 -9.51
C SER A 43 -2.11 -1.94 -8.99
N SER A 44 -2.44 -2.02 -7.70
CA SER A 44 -3.00 -3.21 -7.08
C SER A 44 -4.39 -3.55 -7.61
N TYR A 45 -5.31 -2.61 -7.64
CA TYR A 45 -6.67 -2.89 -8.12
C TYR A 45 -6.73 -3.18 -9.62
N ILE A 46 -5.92 -2.52 -10.44
CA ILE A 46 -5.87 -2.76 -11.88
C ILE A 46 -5.27 -4.13 -12.18
N SER A 47 -4.10 -4.46 -11.61
CA SER A 47 -3.45 -5.75 -11.86
C SER A 47 -4.29 -6.91 -11.37
N SER A 48 -4.91 -6.79 -10.19
CA SER A 48 -5.81 -7.79 -9.65
C SER A 48 -7.06 -7.99 -10.51
N THR A 49 -7.69 -6.90 -10.93
CA THR A 49 -8.84 -6.97 -11.83
C THR A 49 -8.49 -7.66 -13.14
N TRP A 50 -7.34 -7.32 -13.71
CA TRP A 50 -6.87 -7.91 -14.97
C TRP A 50 -6.52 -9.39 -14.81
N TYR A 51 -5.76 -9.75 -13.79
CA TYR A 51 -5.44 -11.16 -13.51
C TYR A 51 -6.70 -12.02 -13.35
N HIS A 52 -7.63 -11.59 -12.52
CA HIS A 52 -8.85 -12.34 -12.25
C HIS A 52 -9.88 -12.34 -13.39
N ALA A 53 -9.84 -11.37 -14.30
CA ALA A 53 -10.66 -11.35 -15.51
C ALA A 53 -10.07 -12.19 -16.65
N SER A 54 -8.79 -12.54 -16.57
CA SER A 54 -8.07 -13.24 -17.64
C SER A 54 -8.37 -14.74 -17.66
N LYS A 55 -8.55 -15.30 -18.85
CA LYS A 55 -8.69 -16.73 -19.07
C LYS A 55 -7.34 -17.45 -18.82
N PRO A 56 -7.36 -18.75 -18.47
CA PRO A 56 -6.15 -19.56 -18.35
C PRO A 56 -5.31 -19.49 -19.63
N SER A 57 -4.07 -19.02 -19.51
CA SER A 57 -3.11 -18.86 -20.59
C SER A 57 -1.71 -18.64 -20.02
N PRO A 58 -0.63 -18.81 -20.81
CA PRO A 58 0.73 -18.46 -20.36
C PRO A 58 0.87 -16.99 -19.88
N HIS A 59 0.12 -16.08 -20.50
CA HIS A 59 0.10 -14.66 -20.10
C HIS A 59 -0.51 -14.43 -18.71
N ARG A 60 -1.44 -15.30 -18.28
CA ARG A 60 -2.06 -15.21 -16.96
C ARG A 60 -1.04 -15.39 -15.82
N GLU A 61 0.01 -16.19 -16.03
CA GLU A 61 1.11 -16.34 -15.07
C GLU A 61 1.86 -15.01 -14.87
N VAL A 62 2.11 -14.28 -15.95
CA VAL A 62 2.75 -12.96 -15.86
C VAL A 62 1.84 -11.97 -15.13
N LEU A 63 0.54 -11.98 -15.44
CA LEU A 63 -0.45 -11.13 -14.74
C LEU A 63 -0.53 -11.45 -13.24
N ARG A 64 -0.39 -12.70 -12.85
CA ARG A 64 -0.33 -13.12 -11.44
C ARG A 64 0.88 -12.49 -10.74
N LYS A 65 2.04 -12.48 -11.38
CA LYS A 65 3.24 -11.84 -10.81
C LYS A 65 3.03 -10.33 -10.61
N PHE A 66 2.38 -9.65 -11.56
CA PHE A 66 2.01 -8.25 -11.40
C PHE A 66 0.99 -8.03 -10.28
N ASP A 67 -0.01 -8.90 -10.16
CA ASP A 67 -1.00 -8.85 -9.09
C ASP A 67 -0.31 -8.91 -7.72
N HIS A 68 0.53 -9.91 -7.48
CA HIS A 68 1.28 -10.06 -6.23
C HIS A 68 2.28 -8.92 -5.99
N ALA A 69 3.05 -8.53 -7.01
CA ALA A 69 4.02 -7.44 -6.90
C ALA A 69 3.37 -6.10 -6.55
N SER A 70 2.17 -5.84 -7.06
CA SER A 70 1.45 -4.59 -6.82
C SER A 70 0.93 -4.45 -5.37
N ILE A 71 0.78 -5.55 -4.63
CA ILE A 71 0.43 -5.51 -3.20
C ILE A 71 1.54 -4.82 -2.41
N TYR A 72 2.81 -5.11 -2.71
CA TYR A 72 3.95 -4.42 -2.10
C TYR A 72 3.93 -2.91 -2.36
N LEU A 73 3.61 -2.51 -3.61
CA LEU A 73 3.46 -1.10 -3.96
C LEU A 73 2.30 -0.44 -3.22
N HIS A 74 1.20 -1.16 -3.04
CA HIS A 74 0.04 -0.65 -2.31
C HIS A 74 0.39 -0.41 -0.83
N ILE A 75 1.04 -1.37 -0.17
CA ILE A 75 1.46 -1.22 1.23
C ILE A 75 2.43 -0.04 1.36
N ALA A 76 3.51 0.02 0.57
CA ALA A 76 4.47 1.11 0.66
C ALA A 76 3.83 2.47 0.31
N GLY A 77 2.93 2.49 -0.67
CA GLY A 77 2.15 3.67 -1.05
C GLY A 77 1.28 4.19 0.08
N SER A 78 0.59 3.31 0.84
CA SER A 78 -0.28 3.72 1.95
C SER A 78 0.49 4.37 3.11
N TYR A 79 1.74 4.01 3.34
CA TYR A 79 2.62 4.65 4.31
C TYR A 79 3.03 6.07 3.90
N SER A 80 3.16 6.30 2.59
CA SER A 80 3.82 7.51 2.06
C SER A 80 3.18 8.83 2.51
N PRO A 81 1.84 9.01 2.52
CA PRO A 81 1.24 10.26 2.98
C PRO A 81 1.58 10.58 4.45
N ILE A 82 1.46 9.58 5.32
CA ILE A 82 1.67 9.75 6.78
C ILE A 82 3.15 10.03 7.07
N MET A 83 4.04 9.24 6.46
CA MET A 83 5.47 9.36 6.69
C MET A 83 6.01 10.71 6.19
N LEU A 84 5.51 11.20 5.04
CA LEU A 84 5.97 12.43 4.43
C LEU A 84 5.32 13.69 5.01
N THR A 85 4.17 13.60 5.67
CA THR A 85 3.50 14.76 6.24
C THR A 85 3.60 14.85 7.76
N VAL A 86 3.32 13.75 8.46
CA VAL A 86 3.22 13.75 9.93
C VAL A 86 4.58 13.44 10.57
N LEU A 87 5.22 12.36 10.16
CA LEU A 87 6.42 11.85 10.84
C LEU A 87 7.74 12.32 10.23
N ARG A 88 7.71 13.02 9.10
CA ARG A 88 8.92 13.46 8.40
C ARG A 88 9.84 14.31 9.29
N GLU A 89 9.28 15.18 10.09
CA GLU A 89 10.01 16.10 10.97
C GLU A 89 10.13 15.60 12.41
N VAL A 90 9.66 14.40 12.69
CA VAL A 90 9.66 13.81 14.03
C VAL A 90 10.83 12.84 14.18
N GLY A 91 11.98 13.31 14.61
CA GLY A 91 13.13 12.48 15.03
C GLY A 91 13.61 11.45 14.01
N GLY A 92 13.37 11.67 12.71
CA GLY A 92 13.76 10.73 11.64
C GLY A 92 12.80 9.54 11.44
N TRP A 93 11.75 9.42 12.22
CA TRP A 93 10.79 8.30 12.13
C TRP A 93 10.15 8.18 10.75
N GLY A 94 9.72 9.30 10.16
CA GLY A 94 9.10 9.29 8.83
C GLY A 94 10.03 8.72 7.76
N TRP A 95 11.26 9.20 7.69
CA TRP A 95 12.23 8.73 6.72
C TRP A 95 12.66 7.29 6.96
N GLY A 96 12.84 6.90 8.23
CA GLY A 96 13.26 5.54 8.60
C GLY A 96 12.22 4.50 8.16
N ILE A 97 10.95 4.70 8.54
CA ILE A 97 9.86 3.78 8.19
C ILE A 97 9.60 3.81 6.69
N LEU A 98 9.56 5.00 6.06
CA LEU A 98 9.35 5.13 4.62
C LEU A 98 10.41 4.37 3.82
N SER A 99 11.69 4.57 4.16
CA SER A 99 12.79 3.87 3.49
C SER A 99 12.68 2.36 3.69
N PHE A 100 12.37 1.91 4.89
CA PHE A 100 12.21 0.49 5.20
C PHE A 100 11.10 -0.14 4.35
N VAL A 101 9.90 0.44 4.32
CA VAL A 101 8.77 -0.17 3.57
C VAL A 101 9.00 -0.13 2.05
N TRP A 102 9.62 0.92 1.52
CA TRP A 102 9.93 0.98 0.08
C TRP A 102 11.06 0.03 -0.32
N LEU A 103 12.08 -0.17 0.53
CA LEU A 103 13.12 -1.18 0.28
C LEU A 103 12.54 -2.60 0.35
N CYS A 104 11.68 -2.88 1.34
CA CYS A 104 10.96 -4.15 1.40
C CYS A 104 10.06 -4.36 0.18
N ALA A 105 9.35 -3.31 -0.28
CA ALA A 105 8.53 -3.40 -1.48
C ALA A 105 9.37 -3.72 -2.72
N LEU A 106 10.51 -3.04 -2.91
CA LEU A 106 11.41 -3.31 -4.02
C LEU A 106 11.93 -4.76 -3.98
N ALA A 107 12.39 -5.23 -2.82
CA ALA A 107 12.84 -6.60 -2.64
C ALA A 107 11.71 -7.61 -2.93
N GLY A 108 10.51 -7.38 -2.41
CA GLY A 108 9.33 -8.23 -2.64
C GLY A 108 8.94 -8.29 -4.12
N ILE A 109 8.95 -7.17 -4.83
CA ILE A 109 8.70 -7.11 -6.27
C ILE A 109 9.73 -7.94 -7.03
N ILE A 110 11.01 -7.79 -6.73
CA ILE A 110 12.08 -8.59 -7.36
C ILE A 110 11.85 -10.09 -7.12
N LEU A 111 11.47 -10.47 -5.91
CA LEU A 111 11.15 -11.85 -5.56
C LEU A 111 9.94 -12.39 -6.33
N CYS A 112 8.88 -11.60 -6.53
CA CYS A 112 7.69 -12.01 -7.31
C CYS A 112 8.03 -12.32 -8.77
N PHE A 113 9.00 -11.63 -9.36
CA PHE A 113 9.46 -11.91 -10.74
C PHE A 113 10.53 -12.99 -10.80
N GLY A 114 11.11 -13.39 -9.65
CA GLY A 114 11.96 -14.56 -9.53
C GLY A 114 11.18 -15.88 -9.63
N ASN A 115 11.89 -17.00 -9.50
CA ASN A 115 11.29 -18.35 -9.56
C ASN A 115 10.74 -18.81 -8.19
N LEU A 116 9.99 -17.96 -7.48
CA LEU A 116 9.31 -18.40 -6.27
C LEU A 116 8.13 -19.31 -6.64
N LYS A 117 7.98 -20.39 -5.88
CA LYS A 117 6.84 -21.32 -6.02
C LYS A 117 5.53 -20.57 -5.77
N GLU A 118 4.50 -20.96 -6.51
CA GLU A 118 3.14 -20.47 -6.30
C GLU A 118 2.73 -20.59 -4.82
N HIS A 119 2.03 -19.56 -4.31
CA HIS A 119 1.51 -19.50 -2.95
C HIS A 119 2.57 -19.69 -1.85
N SER A 120 3.61 -18.87 -1.89
CA SER A 120 4.59 -18.86 -0.82
C SER A 120 3.99 -18.16 0.42
N ASN A 121 3.85 -18.89 1.54
CA ASN A 121 3.55 -18.30 2.85
C ASN A 121 4.52 -17.16 3.21
N LEU A 122 5.69 -17.14 2.57
CA LEU A 122 6.69 -16.09 2.70
C LEU A 122 6.19 -14.74 2.16
N GLU A 123 5.48 -14.71 1.03
CA GLU A 123 4.92 -13.46 0.49
C GLU A 123 3.91 -12.86 1.46
N THR A 124 2.96 -13.68 1.94
CA THR A 124 1.97 -13.24 2.95
C THR A 124 2.64 -12.76 4.23
N LEU A 125 3.67 -13.45 4.70
CA LEU A 125 4.43 -13.03 5.88
C LEU A 125 5.14 -11.68 5.65
N CYS A 126 5.71 -11.46 4.46
CA CYS A 126 6.32 -10.18 4.10
C CYS A 126 5.29 -9.05 4.07
N TYR A 127 4.10 -9.28 3.51
CA TYR A 127 3.02 -8.28 3.51
C TYR A 127 2.60 -7.90 4.94
N ILE A 128 2.40 -8.91 5.81
CA ILE A 128 2.04 -8.68 7.22
C ILE A 128 3.16 -7.93 7.94
N ALA A 129 4.41 -8.35 7.77
CA ALA A 129 5.56 -7.69 8.40
C ALA A 129 5.70 -6.22 7.97
N MET A 130 5.52 -5.93 6.67
CA MET A 130 5.50 -4.55 6.18
C MET A 130 4.33 -3.76 6.79
N GLY A 131 3.12 -4.31 6.79
CA GLY A 131 1.94 -3.67 7.38
C GLY A 131 2.10 -3.39 8.88
N CYS A 132 2.75 -4.31 9.61
CA CYS A 132 3.03 -4.15 11.05
C CYS A 132 4.18 -3.18 11.38
N SER A 133 4.96 -2.73 10.40
CA SER A 133 6.09 -1.82 10.64
C SER A 133 5.67 -0.48 11.27
N ILE A 134 4.40 -0.08 11.11
CA ILE A 134 3.85 1.11 11.75
C ILE A 134 3.96 1.08 13.28
N PHE A 135 3.93 -0.11 13.89
CA PHE A 135 4.04 -0.24 15.35
C PHE A 135 5.38 0.27 15.90
N VAL A 136 6.44 0.26 15.10
CA VAL A 136 7.76 0.79 15.49
C VAL A 136 7.67 2.32 15.72
N GLY A 137 6.90 3.02 14.90
CA GLY A 137 6.66 4.47 15.02
C GLY A 137 5.31 4.84 15.66
N PHE A 138 4.62 3.88 16.30
CA PHE A 138 3.25 4.10 16.77
C PHE A 138 3.14 5.17 17.87
N LYS A 139 4.08 5.16 18.82
CA LYS A 139 4.11 6.16 19.89
C LYS A 139 4.29 7.59 19.34
N PRO A 140 5.31 7.91 18.55
CA PRO A 140 5.42 9.23 17.94
C PRO A 140 4.23 9.58 17.04
N LEU A 141 3.64 8.62 16.34
CA LEU A 141 2.44 8.86 15.53
C LEU A 141 1.26 9.31 16.40
N CYS A 142 0.94 8.60 17.46
CA CYS A 142 -0.15 8.94 18.39
C CYS A 142 0.01 10.33 19.02
N GLN A 143 1.23 10.83 19.14
CA GLN A 143 1.50 12.18 19.70
C GLN A 143 1.27 13.31 18.70
N HIS A 144 1.18 13.01 17.39
CA HIS A 144 1.14 14.00 16.32
C HIS A 144 -0.13 13.94 15.46
N VAL A 145 -1.04 13.00 15.74
CA VAL A 145 -2.32 12.90 15.03
C VAL A 145 -3.50 12.92 16.00
N PRO A 146 -4.68 13.37 15.57
CA PRO A 146 -5.88 13.30 16.41
C PRO A 146 -6.32 11.84 16.64
N PRO A 147 -6.96 11.52 17.78
CA PRO A 147 -7.38 10.16 18.10
C PRO A 147 -8.24 9.48 17.04
N VAL A 148 -9.09 10.23 16.36
CA VAL A 148 -9.94 9.73 15.27
C VAL A 148 -9.12 9.11 14.14
N PHE A 149 -7.94 9.65 13.86
CA PHE A 149 -7.03 9.10 12.87
C PHE A 149 -6.54 7.70 13.26
N ILE A 150 -6.23 7.51 14.54
CA ILE A 150 -5.78 6.21 15.05
C ILE A 150 -6.89 5.16 14.94
N TYR A 151 -8.15 5.53 15.19
CA TYR A 151 -9.28 4.59 14.99
C TYR A 151 -9.40 4.14 13.53
N TRP A 152 -9.25 5.06 12.57
CA TRP A 152 -9.26 4.70 11.15
C TRP A 152 -8.08 3.82 10.77
N LEU A 153 -6.89 4.12 11.27
CA LEU A 153 -5.67 3.32 11.04
C LEU A 153 -5.80 1.90 11.60
N ILE A 154 -6.36 1.74 12.79
CA ILE A 154 -6.66 0.43 13.38
C ILE A 154 -7.71 -0.30 12.53
N GLY A 155 -8.77 0.37 12.12
CA GLY A 155 -9.81 -0.21 11.25
C GLY A 155 -9.24 -0.70 9.91
N GLU A 156 -8.35 0.06 9.31
CA GLU A 156 -7.61 -0.33 8.10
C GLU A 156 -6.76 -1.57 8.35
N GLY A 157 -5.94 -1.58 9.42
CA GLY A 157 -5.09 -2.71 9.78
C GLY A 157 -5.88 -3.99 10.04
N VAL A 158 -6.99 -3.92 10.77
CA VAL A 158 -7.89 -5.07 11.02
C VAL A 158 -8.48 -5.58 9.71
N SER A 159 -8.95 -4.70 8.84
CA SER A 159 -9.51 -5.07 7.54
C SER A 159 -8.46 -5.76 6.66
N TYR A 160 -7.24 -5.24 6.69
CA TYR A 160 -6.12 -5.78 5.93
C TYR A 160 -5.71 -7.19 6.41
N ILE A 161 -5.55 -7.38 7.72
CA ILE A 161 -5.20 -8.68 8.31
C ILE A 161 -6.32 -9.69 8.04
N THR A 162 -7.59 -9.27 8.19
CA THR A 162 -8.74 -10.11 7.87
C THR A 162 -8.72 -10.56 6.41
N GLY A 163 -8.46 -9.63 5.49
CA GLY A 163 -8.30 -9.95 4.07
C GLY A 163 -7.15 -10.95 3.81
N ALA A 164 -6.02 -10.78 4.47
CA ALA A 164 -4.87 -11.68 4.32
C ALA A 164 -5.13 -13.11 4.84
N VAL A 165 -5.98 -13.27 5.87
CA VAL A 165 -6.38 -14.60 6.40
C VAL A 165 -7.27 -15.36 5.41
N PHE A 166 -8.07 -14.65 4.60
CA PHE A 166 -8.96 -15.25 3.60
C PHE A 166 -8.32 -15.36 2.20
N TYR A 167 -7.07 -14.93 2.05
CA TYR A 167 -6.29 -15.00 0.82
C TYR A 167 -5.60 -16.36 0.69
#